data_5efd394e2f139de2c4032834790f2cc5
#
_entry.id   5efd394e2f139de2c4032834790f2cc5
#
_cell.length_a   1.000
_cell.length_b   1.000
_cell.length_c   1.000
_cell.angle_alpha   90.00
_cell.angle_beta   90.00
_cell.angle_gamma   90.00
#
_symmetry.space_group_name_H-M   'P 1'
#
loop_
_entity.id
_entity.type
_entity.pdbx_description
1 polymer ?
#
loop_
_entity_poly.entity_id
_entity_poly.type
_entity_poly.pdbx_seq_one_letter_code
_entity_poly.pdbx_strand_id
1 'polypeptide(L)'
;MSRVTRVAERGYDHGTWVPLSLVYPEADVPVVQLSIDPDQGPDYHHALGAALAPLRSRGVLLMASGQITHNLRAIFTFGRDEARDAETRTHVETFMAWFEAQ
;
A
#
# COMPACT_ATOMS: atom_id res chain seq x y z
N MET A 1 14.90 -14.36 -11.37
CA MET A 1 15.08 -13.10 -10.65
C MET A 1 14.35 -12.01 -11.43
N SER A 2 13.30 -11.42 -10.86
CA SER A 2 12.54 -10.38 -11.53
C SER A 2 13.44 -9.15 -11.71
N ARG A 3 13.38 -8.57 -12.90
CA ARG A 3 14.20 -7.39 -13.24
C ARG A 3 13.54 -6.13 -12.68
N VAL A 4 14.20 -5.43 -11.78
CA VAL A 4 13.77 -4.11 -11.32
C VAL A 4 14.12 -3.07 -12.38
N THR A 5 13.12 -2.34 -12.85
CA THR A 5 13.30 -1.23 -13.79
C THR A 5 13.22 0.09 -13.03
N ARG A 6 14.22 0.94 -13.19
CA ARG A 6 14.21 2.29 -12.63
C ARG A 6 13.53 3.26 -13.59
N VAL A 7 12.54 3.99 -13.09
CA VAL A 7 11.86 5.07 -13.81
C VAL A 7 12.16 6.38 -13.10
N ALA A 8 12.98 7.24 -13.70
CA ALA A 8 13.47 8.46 -13.04
C ALA A 8 12.49 9.63 -13.12
N GLU A 9 11.64 9.65 -14.14
CA GLU A 9 10.79 10.81 -14.49
C GLU A 9 9.33 10.65 -14.05
N ARG A 10 9.01 9.62 -13.26
CA ARG A 10 7.67 9.41 -12.74
C ARG A 10 7.47 10.18 -11.43
N GLY A 11 6.43 10.99 -11.36
CA GLY A 11 5.98 11.60 -10.11
C GLY A 11 5.45 10.54 -9.12
N TYR A 12 5.46 10.89 -7.84
CA TYR A 12 4.86 10.06 -6.79
C TYR A 12 3.34 10.03 -6.91
N ASP A 13 2.75 8.88 -6.69
CA ASP A 13 1.29 8.76 -6.59
C ASP A 13 0.78 9.24 -5.22
N HIS A 14 -0.54 9.39 -5.10
CA HIS A 14 -1.16 9.86 -3.87
C HIS A 14 -0.97 8.91 -2.68
N GLY A 15 -0.82 7.61 -2.90
CA GLY A 15 -0.49 6.64 -1.85
C GLY A 15 0.90 6.86 -1.25
N THR A 16 1.79 7.54 -1.97
CA THR A 16 3.12 7.91 -1.52
C THR A 16 3.15 9.31 -0.91
N TRP A 17 2.73 10.35 -1.67
CA TRP A 17 2.93 11.72 -1.21
C TRP A 17 1.95 12.15 -0.11
N VAL A 18 0.72 11.62 -0.06
CA VAL A 18 -0.25 12.00 0.98
C VAL A 18 0.25 11.65 2.39
N PRO A 19 0.60 10.39 2.70
CA PRO A 19 1.12 10.07 4.03
C PRO A 19 2.47 10.75 4.31
N LEU A 20 3.34 10.87 3.31
CA LEU A 20 4.65 11.51 3.49
C LEU A 20 4.54 13.01 3.77
N SER A 21 3.56 13.72 3.21
CA SER A 21 3.34 15.14 3.52
C SER A 21 2.94 15.39 4.98
N LEU A 22 2.43 14.38 5.67
CA LEU A 22 2.10 14.46 7.09
C LEU A 22 3.31 14.08 7.98
N VAL A 23 4.10 13.10 7.55
CA VAL A 23 5.24 12.58 8.34
C VAL A 23 6.49 13.44 8.13
N TYR A 24 6.71 13.93 6.91
CA TYR A 24 7.85 14.74 6.52
C TYR A 24 7.40 15.98 5.74
N PRO A 25 6.75 16.95 6.39
CA PRO A 25 6.18 18.11 5.70
C PRO A 25 7.22 19.00 5.01
N GLU A 26 8.45 19.01 5.50
CA GLU A 26 9.56 19.78 4.90
C GLU A 26 10.11 19.13 3.62
N ALA A 27 9.71 17.89 3.30
CA ALA A 27 10.12 17.15 2.12
C ALA A 27 11.67 17.07 1.92
N ASP A 28 12.39 16.99 3.01
CA ASP A 28 13.86 17.00 3.06
C ASP A 28 14.49 15.61 3.05
N VAL A 29 13.66 14.55 3.00
CA VAL A 29 14.10 13.15 2.96
C VAL A 29 13.99 12.61 1.54
N PRO A 30 15.05 12.01 0.97
CA PRO A 30 14.97 11.33 -0.31
C PRO A 30 13.99 10.16 -0.28
N VAL A 31 13.14 10.06 -1.30
CA VAL A 31 12.09 9.05 -1.38
C VAL A 31 12.24 8.21 -2.64
N VAL A 32 12.06 6.91 -2.49
CA VAL A 32 11.96 5.96 -3.61
C VAL A 32 10.65 5.22 -3.49
N GLN A 33 9.84 5.26 -4.54
CA GLN A 33 8.61 4.48 -4.62
C GLN A 33 8.89 3.13 -5.28
N LEU A 34 8.49 2.04 -4.62
CA LEU A 34 8.53 0.70 -5.17
C LEU A 34 7.11 0.25 -5.53
N SER A 35 6.90 -0.12 -6.78
CA SER A 35 5.60 -0.58 -7.26
C SER A 35 5.29 -2.00 -6.77
N ILE A 36 4.01 -2.23 -6.48
CA ILE A 36 3.47 -3.58 -6.37
C ILE A 36 3.38 -4.18 -7.78
N ASP A 37 3.71 -5.46 -7.91
CA ASP A 37 3.52 -6.23 -9.14
C ASP A 37 2.17 -6.98 -9.04
N PRO A 38 1.11 -6.52 -9.74
CA PRO A 38 -0.22 -7.11 -9.64
C PRO A 38 -0.31 -8.54 -10.21
N ASP A 39 0.66 -8.94 -11.01
CA ASP A 39 0.72 -10.28 -11.60
C ASP A 39 1.34 -11.31 -10.65
N GLN A 40 1.85 -10.87 -9.50
CA GLN A 40 2.47 -11.70 -8.48
C GLN A 40 1.57 -11.87 -7.25
N GLY A 41 1.65 -13.03 -6.63
CA GLY A 41 0.90 -13.35 -5.43
C GLY A 41 1.52 -12.81 -4.12
N PRO A 42 0.86 -13.05 -2.97
CA PRO A 42 1.32 -12.60 -1.65
C PRO A 42 2.72 -13.10 -1.30
N ASP A 43 3.05 -14.34 -1.62
CA ASP A 43 4.35 -14.96 -1.30
C ASP A 43 5.52 -14.21 -1.97
N TYR A 44 5.32 -13.74 -3.19
CA TYR A 44 6.30 -12.90 -3.88
C TYR A 44 6.54 -11.60 -3.14
N HIS A 45 5.47 -10.91 -2.73
CA HIS A 45 5.57 -9.63 -2.03
C HIS A 45 6.14 -9.80 -0.62
N HIS A 46 5.84 -10.91 0.05
CA HIS A 46 6.46 -11.25 1.33
C HIS A 46 7.98 -11.46 1.17
N ALA A 47 8.39 -12.23 0.17
CA ALA A 47 9.82 -12.43 -0.13
C ALA A 47 10.52 -11.12 -0.52
N LEU A 48 9.85 -10.24 -1.26
CA LEU A 48 10.34 -8.90 -1.57
C LEU A 48 10.56 -8.07 -0.30
N GLY A 49 9.59 -8.07 0.61
CA GLY A 49 9.71 -7.40 1.90
C GLY A 49 10.89 -7.91 2.73
N ALA A 50 11.06 -9.23 2.78
CA ALA A 50 12.21 -9.86 3.44
C ALA A 50 13.55 -9.44 2.82
N ALA A 51 13.64 -9.32 1.48
CA ALA A 51 14.83 -8.85 0.79
C ALA A 51 15.14 -7.37 1.07
N LEU A 52 14.13 -6.56 1.38
CA LEU A 52 14.29 -5.14 1.73
C LEU A 52 14.64 -4.92 3.22
N ALA A 53 14.36 -5.88 4.08
CA ALA A 53 14.53 -5.75 5.53
C ALA A 53 15.94 -5.25 5.95
N PRO A 54 17.07 -5.65 5.32
CA PRO A 54 18.40 -5.16 5.68
C PRO A 54 18.59 -3.64 5.49
N LEU A 55 17.74 -2.99 4.68
CA LEU A 55 17.82 -1.54 4.47
C LEU A 55 17.51 -0.75 5.74
N ARG A 56 16.71 -1.32 6.65
CA ARG A 56 16.39 -0.70 7.94
C ARG A 56 17.63 -0.42 8.78
N SER A 57 18.59 -1.35 8.78
CA SER A 57 19.88 -1.17 9.47
C SER A 57 20.80 -0.14 8.80
N ARG A 58 20.41 0.35 7.61
CA ARG A 58 21.14 1.38 6.86
C ARG A 58 20.46 2.76 6.92
N GLY A 59 19.51 2.93 7.84
CA GLY A 59 18.80 4.19 8.04
C GLY A 59 17.68 4.43 7.02
N VAL A 60 17.18 3.38 6.35
CA VAL A 60 16.06 3.50 5.41
C VAL A 60 14.76 3.16 6.12
N LEU A 61 13.81 4.09 6.12
CA LEU A 61 12.43 3.84 6.52
C LEU A 61 11.72 3.09 5.40
N LEU A 62 11.21 1.91 5.71
CA LEU A 62 10.30 1.19 4.81
C LEU A 62 8.86 1.53 5.22
N MET A 63 8.15 2.19 4.34
CA MET A 63 6.78 2.61 4.56
C MET A 63 5.86 1.91 3.55
N ALA A 64 4.82 1.25 4.05
CA ALA A 64 3.75 0.72 3.24
C ALA A 64 2.45 1.45 3.60
N SER A 65 1.70 1.83 2.61
CA SER A 65 0.43 2.51 2.79
C SER A 65 -0.62 1.92 1.86
N GLY A 66 -1.85 1.87 2.32
CA GLY A 66 -2.96 1.37 1.55
C GLY A 66 -4.25 1.43 2.34
N GLN A 67 -5.36 1.34 1.63
CA GLN A 67 -6.67 1.19 2.26
C GLN A 67 -7.01 -0.29 2.37
N ILE A 68 -7.70 -0.66 3.44
CA ILE A 68 -8.14 -2.04 3.69
C ILE A 68 -9.08 -2.51 2.59
N THR A 69 -9.94 -1.62 2.12
CA THR A 69 -10.79 -1.84 0.95
C THR A 69 -10.74 -0.64 0.02
N HIS A 70 -10.52 -0.90 -1.27
CA HIS A 70 -10.51 0.13 -2.30
C HIS A 70 -11.20 -0.41 -3.57
N ASN A 71 -12.44 -0.87 -3.40
CA ASN A 71 -13.18 -1.47 -4.51
C ASN A 71 -13.92 -0.40 -5.34
N LEU A 72 -13.15 0.42 -6.05
CA LEU A 72 -13.70 1.43 -6.96
C LEU A 72 -14.61 0.83 -8.03
N ARG A 73 -14.29 -0.38 -8.52
CA ARG A 73 -15.11 -1.04 -9.53
C ARG A 73 -16.53 -1.27 -9.03
N ALA A 74 -16.71 -1.70 -7.77
CA ALA A 74 -18.03 -1.89 -7.20
C ALA A 74 -18.83 -0.58 -7.18
N ILE A 75 -18.21 0.52 -6.78
CA ILE A 75 -18.85 1.84 -6.71
C ILE A 75 -19.27 2.31 -8.12
N PHE A 76 -18.37 2.21 -9.10
CA PHE A 76 -18.65 2.68 -10.46
C PHE A 76 -19.60 1.79 -11.26
N THR A 77 -19.63 0.47 -10.97
CA THR A 77 -20.50 -0.47 -11.70
C THR A 77 -21.90 -0.56 -11.12
N PHE A 78 -22.02 -0.51 -9.81
CA PHE A 78 -23.28 -0.81 -9.11
C PHE A 78 -23.89 0.37 -8.36
N GLY A 79 -23.17 1.50 -8.28
CA GLY A 79 -23.58 2.63 -7.45
C GLY A 79 -23.49 2.31 -5.94
N ARG A 80 -24.14 3.16 -5.13
CA ARG A 80 -24.27 2.92 -3.69
C ARG A 80 -25.44 2.00 -3.43
N ASP A 81 -25.19 0.94 -2.65
CA ASP A 81 -26.16 -0.03 -2.21
C ASP A 81 -25.97 -0.26 -0.71
N GLU A 82 -26.98 0.09 0.10
CA GLU A 82 -26.89 0.04 1.56
C GLU A 82 -26.60 -1.36 2.11
N ALA A 83 -27.19 -2.40 1.49
CA ALA A 83 -26.97 -3.77 1.94
C ALA A 83 -25.53 -4.23 1.67
N ARG A 84 -24.99 -3.89 0.51
CA ARG A 84 -23.60 -4.17 0.14
C ARG A 84 -22.62 -3.34 0.96
N ASP A 85 -22.95 -2.09 1.24
CA ASP A 85 -22.14 -1.22 2.09
C ASP A 85 -22.08 -1.77 3.53
N ALA A 86 -23.18 -2.33 4.04
CA ALA A 86 -23.24 -2.98 5.35
C ALA A 86 -22.39 -4.27 5.38
N GLU A 87 -22.48 -5.11 4.36
CA GLU A 87 -21.66 -6.33 4.23
C GLU A 87 -20.17 -5.99 4.16
N THR A 88 -19.82 -5.00 3.34
CA THR A 88 -18.43 -4.52 3.22
C THR A 88 -17.93 -4.01 4.57
N ARG A 89 -18.72 -3.26 5.31
CA ARG A 89 -18.37 -2.76 6.65
C ARG A 89 -18.07 -3.92 7.61
N THR A 90 -18.90 -4.93 7.63
CA THR A 90 -18.71 -6.12 8.47
C THR A 90 -17.39 -6.84 8.13
N HIS A 91 -17.06 -6.98 6.85
CA HIS A 91 -15.79 -7.58 6.43
C HIS A 91 -14.58 -6.74 6.85
N VAL A 92 -14.67 -5.41 6.72
CA VAL A 92 -13.61 -4.49 7.16
C VAL A 92 -13.40 -4.57 8.66
N GLU A 93 -14.49 -4.54 9.46
CA GLU A 93 -14.42 -4.63 10.91
C GLU A 93 -13.81 -5.96 11.36
N THR A 94 -14.19 -7.05 10.72
CA THR A 94 -13.62 -8.38 10.98
C THR A 94 -12.12 -8.43 10.68
N PHE A 95 -11.70 -7.87 9.54
CA PHE A 95 -10.29 -7.80 9.17
C PHE A 95 -9.50 -6.92 10.13
N MET A 96 -10.04 -5.77 10.50
CA MET A 96 -9.39 -4.86 11.45
C MET A 96 -9.20 -5.51 12.81
N ALA A 97 -10.22 -6.17 13.33
CA ALA A 97 -10.12 -6.89 14.60
C ALA A 97 -9.05 -7.99 14.57
N TRP A 98 -8.94 -8.70 13.45
CA TRP A 98 -7.86 -9.67 13.27
C TRP A 98 -6.49 -9.00 13.21
N PHE A 99 -6.35 -7.90 12.47
CA PHE A 99 -5.09 -7.17 12.31
C PHE A 99 -4.59 -6.58 13.63
N GLU A 100 -5.48 -6.00 14.43
CA GLU A 100 -5.17 -5.41 15.74
C GLU A 100 -4.76 -6.46 16.79
N ALA A 101 -5.12 -7.73 16.56
CA ALA A 101 -4.77 -8.84 17.45
C ALA A 101 -3.38 -9.44 17.17
N GLN A 102 -2.64 -8.98 16.14
CA GLN A 102 -1.29 -9.47 15.80
C GLN A 102 -0.20 -8.70 16.55
#